data_89c4df52aa04cb5c8dd3a1d924185933
#
_entry.id   89c4df52aa04cb5c8dd3a1d924185933
#
_cell.length_a   1.000
_cell.length_b   1.000
_cell.length_c   1.000
_cell.angle_alpha   90.00
_cell.angle_beta   90.00
_cell.angle_gamma   90.00
#
_symmetry.space_group_name_H-M   'P 1'
#
loop_
_entity.id
_entity.type
_entity.pdbx_description
1 polymer ?
#
loop_
_entity_poly.entity_id
_entity_poly.type
_entity_poly.pdbx_seq_one_letter_code
_entity_poly.pdbx_strand_id
1 'polypeptide(L)'
;MSPLAVNGAGDELTAFHRVPENPPPGDAPLPLALVALWSHDRLLLAFNRHRREWELPGGMIDPGETPRQAALRELREETGLQVPRLSFSGYAEYVLGPERRVEYAAVYLADGADAHGTFTPNEEIGEVTWWHGQELPGRIQVLDTTLAALARTASGGSGAARPVADGGPGER
;
A
#
# COMPACT_ATOMS: atom_id res chain seq x y z
N MET A 1 -22.55 6.60 3.76
CA MET A 1 -21.23 7.25 3.85
C MET A 1 -20.64 7.41 2.47
N SER A 2 -19.98 8.51 2.23
CA SER A 2 -19.26 8.73 0.96
C SER A 2 -18.00 7.87 0.93
N PRO A 3 -17.62 7.34 -0.25
CA PRO A 3 -16.37 6.64 -0.41
C PRO A 3 -15.17 7.56 -0.14
N LEU A 4 -14.03 6.98 0.22
CA LEU A 4 -12.77 7.69 0.45
C LEU A 4 -12.17 8.22 -0.85
N ALA A 5 -12.37 7.49 -1.95
CA ALA A 5 -12.00 7.89 -3.30
C ALA A 5 -12.84 7.13 -4.31
N VAL A 6 -12.99 7.72 -5.50
CA VAL A 6 -13.67 7.13 -6.66
C VAL A 6 -12.80 7.36 -7.88
N ASN A 7 -12.54 6.33 -8.67
CA ASN A 7 -11.78 6.46 -9.91
C ASN A 7 -12.68 6.78 -11.12
N GLY A 8 -12.06 7.00 -12.28
CA GLY A 8 -12.78 7.34 -13.51
C GLY A 8 -13.70 6.24 -14.05
N ALA A 9 -13.52 4.99 -13.62
CA ALA A 9 -14.38 3.86 -13.97
C ALA A 9 -15.57 3.70 -13.01
N GLY A 10 -15.62 4.47 -11.93
CA GLY A 10 -16.65 4.39 -10.90
C GLY A 10 -16.38 3.37 -9.81
N ASP A 11 -15.18 2.79 -9.78
CA ASP A 11 -14.77 1.94 -8.65
C ASP A 11 -14.48 2.82 -7.44
N GLU A 12 -14.79 2.30 -6.27
CA GLU A 12 -14.72 3.03 -5.02
C GLU A 12 -13.76 2.37 -4.03
N LEU A 13 -12.94 3.17 -3.38
CA LEU A 13 -12.30 2.84 -2.10
C LEU A 13 -13.26 3.28 -1.00
N THR A 14 -13.92 2.35 -0.34
CA THR A 14 -14.99 2.66 0.62
C THR A 14 -14.50 2.76 2.05
N ALA A 15 -13.48 1.98 2.40
CA ALA A 15 -12.93 1.98 3.75
C ALA A 15 -11.47 1.53 3.78
N PHE A 16 -10.77 1.91 4.84
CA PHE A 16 -9.46 1.40 5.19
C PHE A 16 -9.50 0.92 6.64
N HIS A 17 -9.42 -0.41 6.81
CA HIS A 17 -9.56 -1.08 8.10
C HIS A 17 -8.21 -1.23 8.80
N ARG A 18 -7.99 -0.48 9.85
CA ARG A 18 -6.79 -0.56 10.71
C ARG A 18 -6.97 -1.63 11.77
N VAL A 19 -6.83 -2.86 11.36
CA VAL A 19 -7.01 -4.06 12.18
C VAL A 19 -5.73 -4.90 12.12
N PRO A 20 -5.55 -5.89 13.01
CA PRO A 20 -4.44 -6.82 12.89
C PRO A 20 -4.42 -7.56 11.54
N GLU A 21 -3.21 -7.94 11.10
CA GLU A 21 -3.03 -8.70 9.86
C GLU A 21 -3.77 -10.05 9.89
N ASN A 22 -3.79 -10.67 11.05
CA ASN A 22 -4.48 -11.93 11.28
C ASN A 22 -5.53 -11.82 12.39
N PRO A 23 -6.74 -12.32 12.20
CA PRO A 23 -7.23 -12.90 10.95
C PRO A 23 -7.60 -11.83 9.91
N PRO A 24 -7.53 -12.16 8.60
CA PRO A 24 -8.00 -11.26 7.55
C PRO A 24 -9.55 -11.16 7.56
N PRO A 25 -10.13 -10.11 6.93
CA PRO A 25 -11.57 -10.03 6.74
C PRO A 25 -12.09 -11.28 6.03
N GLY A 26 -13.23 -11.81 6.48
CA GLY A 26 -13.81 -13.05 5.96
C GLY A 26 -15.18 -12.88 5.29
N ASP A 27 -15.69 -11.65 5.22
CA ASP A 27 -17.03 -11.33 4.68
C ASP A 27 -17.03 -10.99 3.19
N ALA A 28 -15.85 -10.88 2.57
CA ALA A 28 -15.66 -10.70 1.14
C ALA A 28 -14.28 -11.25 0.70
N PRO A 29 -14.05 -11.47 -0.62
CA PRO A 29 -12.76 -11.94 -1.10
C PRO A 29 -11.60 -10.98 -0.78
N LEU A 30 -10.41 -11.54 -0.56
CA LEU A 30 -9.16 -10.84 -0.40
C LEU A 30 -8.20 -11.26 -1.53
N PRO A 31 -8.36 -10.74 -2.76
CA PRO A 31 -7.56 -11.18 -3.89
C PRO A 31 -6.23 -10.47 -4.04
N LEU A 32 -6.03 -9.30 -3.42
CA LEU A 32 -4.93 -8.38 -3.72
C LEU A 32 -4.03 -8.11 -2.52
N ALA A 33 -2.74 -7.91 -2.82
CA ALA A 33 -1.77 -7.35 -1.89
C ALA A 33 -1.05 -6.18 -2.57
N LEU A 34 -0.99 -5.04 -1.88
CA LEU A 34 -0.43 -3.79 -2.40
C LEU A 34 0.69 -3.29 -1.49
N VAL A 35 1.68 -2.61 -2.08
CA VAL A 35 2.82 -2.03 -1.37
C VAL A 35 2.86 -0.52 -1.57
N ALA A 36 2.77 0.23 -0.48
CA ALA A 36 3.09 1.65 -0.48
C ALA A 36 4.55 1.83 -0.03
N LEU A 37 5.44 2.02 -1.00
CA LEU A 37 6.86 2.23 -0.76
C LEU A 37 7.14 3.75 -0.77
N TRP A 38 7.48 4.28 0.39
CA TRP A 38 7.75 5.70 0.58
C TRP A 38 9.24 5.97 0.77
N SER A 39 9.75 6.98 0.06
CA SER A 39 11.06 7.57 0.34
C SER A 39 10.84 9.03 0.70
N HIS A 40 10.92 9.38 1.98
CA HIS A 40 10.51 10.67 2.52
C HIS A 40 9.05 10.98 2.15
N ASP A 41 8.79 12.01 1.36
CA ASP A 41 7.46 12.41 0.87
C ASP A 41 7.12 11.88 -0.53
N ARG A 42 7.96 10.98 -1.06
CA ARG A 42 7.79 10.42 -2.41
C ARG A 42 7.30 8.98 -2.36
N LEU A 43 6.28 8.73 -3.14
CA LEU A 43 5.65 7.41 -3.28
C LEU A 43 6.12 6.75 -4.57
N LEU A 44 6.55 5.49 -4.49
CA LEU A 44 6.85 4.72 -5.70
C LEU A 44 5.56 4.36 -6.43
N LEU A 45 5.47 4.78 -7.69
CA LEU A 45 4.41 4.38 -8.60
C LEU A 45 5.00 3.64 -9.80
N ALA A 46 4.28 2.64 -10.28
CA ALA A 46 4.61 1.85 -11.45
C ALA A 46 3.59 2.10 -12.56
N PHE A 47 4.05 2.33 -13.79
CA PHE A 47 3.17 2.52 -14.93
C PHE A 47 2.79 1.18 -15.53
N ASN A 48 1.52 0.79 -15.36
CA ASN A 48 0.97 -0.43 -15.95
C ASN A 48 0.60 -0.19 -17.41
N ARG A 49 1.27 -0.94 -18.31
CA ARG A 49 1.10 -0.81 -19.77
C ARG A 49 -0.29 -1.22 -20.25
N HIS A 50 -0.92 -2.19 -19.58
CA HIS A 50 -2.22 -2.71 -19.97
C HIS A 50 -3.35 -1.76 -19.56
N ARG A 51 -3.31 -1.28 -18.32
CA ARG A 51 -4.28 -0.31 -17.80
C ARG A 51 -3.96 1.13 -18.18
N ARG A 52 -2.72 1.39 -18.62
CA ARG A 52 -2.21 2.70 -19.01
C ARG A 52 -2.36 3.74 -17.90
N GLU A 53 -2.01 3.33 -16.69
CA GLU A 53 -2.07 4.19 -15.51
C GLU A 53 -0.94 3.89 -14.52
N TRP A 54 -0.65 4.89 -13.71
CA TRP A 54 0.30 4.79 -12.60
C TRP A 54 -0.41 4.26 -11.37
N GLU A 55 0.13 3.22 -10.78
CA GLU A 55 -0.48 2.52 -9.66
C GLU A 55 0.57 2.06 -8.64
N LEU A 56 0.11 1.66 -7.46
CA LEU A 56 0.98 1.03 -6.47
C LEU A 56 1.46 -0.32 -7.01
N PRO A 57 2.72 -0.71 -6.69
CA PRO A 57 3.15 -2.09 -6.88
C PRO A 57 2.26 -3.05 -6.11
N GLY A 58 1.92 -4.17 -6.72
CA GLY A 58 1.11 -5.20 -6.11
C GLY A 58 0.30 -5.96 -7.13
N GLY A 59 -0.42 -6.96 -6.67
CA GLY A 59 -1.22 -7.80 -7.55
C GLY A 59 -1.93 -8.92 -6.83
N MET A 60 -2.33 -9.92 -7.61
CA MET A 60 -3.11 -11.05 -7.14
C MET A 60 -2.29 -11.94 -6.20
N ILE A 61 -2.94 -12.38 -5.13
CA ILE A 61 -2.39 -13.37 -4.21
C ILE A 61 -2.57 -14.74 -4.85
N ASP A 62 -1.46 -15.46 -5.08
CA ASP A 62 -1.50 -16.79 -5.68
C ASP A 62 -2.01 -17.84 -4.68
N PRO A 63 -2.58 -18.95 -5.17
CA PRO A 63 -2.99 -20.06 -4.30
C PRO A 63 -1.85 -20.55 -3.41
N GLY A 64 -2.11 -20.64 -2.10
CA GLY A 64 -1.12 -21.07 -1.10
C GLY A 64 -0.14 -19.98 -0.66
N GLU A 65 -0.21 -18.80 -1.24
CA GLU A 65 0.61 -17.65 -0.87
C GLU A 65 -0.09 -16.82 0.21
N THR A 66 0.66 -16.31 1.18
CA THR A 66 0.13 -15.29 2.10
C THR A 66 0.08 -13.94 1.41
N PRO A 67 -0.77 -13.00 1.83
CA PRO A 67 -0.77 -11.64 1.29
C PRO A 67 0.61 -10.96 1.36
N ARG A 68 1.35 -11.17 2.45
CA ARG A 68 2.71 -10.64 2.62
C ARG A 68 3.70 -11.22 1.61
N GLN A 69 3.62 -12.52 1.34
CA GLN A 69 4.44 -13.16 0.31
C GLN A 69 4.12 -12.60 -1.08
N ALA A 70 2.83 -12.43 -1.39
CA ALA A 70 2.39 -11.83 -2.64
C ALA A 70 2.93 -10.41 -2.79
N ALA A 71 2.82 -9.58 -1.75
CA ALA A 71 3.32 -8.20 -1.76
C ALA A 71 4.83 -8.14 -2.07
N LEU A 72 5.64 -8.98 -1.45
CA LEU A 72 7.09 -9.04 -1.70
C LEU A 72 7.41 -9.54 -3.12
N ARG A 73 6.69 -10.55 -3.60
CA ARG A 73 6.86 -11.11 -4.94
C ARG A 73 6.50 -10.07 -6.01
N GLU A 74 5.33 -9.46 -5.89
CA GLU A 74 4.86 -8.45 -6.85
C GLU A 74 5.77 -7.22 -6.90
N LEU A 75 6.21 -6.72 -5.75
CA LEU A 75 7.16 -5.60 -5.70
C LEU A 75 8.42 -5.93 -6.52
N ARG A 76 8.98 -7.12 -6.34
CA ARG A 76 10.18 -7.56 -7.07
C ARG A 76 9.90 -7.75 -8.55
N GLU A 77 8.82 -8.44 -8.91
CA GLU A 77 8.48 -8.72 -10.32
C GLU A 77 8.20 -7.45 -11.11
N GLU A 78 7.46 -6.52 -10.53
CA GLU A 78 7.06 -5.30 -11.19
C GLU A 78 8.15 -4.23 -11.21
N THR A 79 8.93 -4.10 -10.14
CA THR A 79 9.86 -2.98 -9.98
C THR A 79 11.34 -3.37 -9.88
N GLY A 80 11.64 -4.65 -9.73
CA GLY A 80 12.99 -5.12 -9.44
C GLY A 80 13.50 -4.80 -8.05
N LEU A 81 12.68 -4.14 -7.23
CA LEU A 81 13.08 -3.73 -5.88
C LEU A 81 12.75 -4.81 -4.85
N GLN A 82 13.62 -4.91 -3.87
CA GLN A 82 13.46 -5.75 -2.69
C GLN A 82 13.61 -4.89 -1.44
N VAL A 83 12.84 -5.24 -0.41
CA VAL A 83 12.92 -4.58 0.89
C VAL A 83 13.09 -5.63 1.98
N PRO A 84 13.86 -5.36 3.05
CA PRO A 84 14.06 -6.32 4.13
C PRO A 84 12.81 -6.50 4.99
N ARG A 85 11.92 -5.51 4.99
CA ARG A 85 10.71 -5.51 5.83
C ARG A 85 9.54 -4.88 5.11
N LEU A 86 8.38 -5.51 5.29
CA LEU A 86 7.08 -4.93 5.04
C LEU A 86 6.34 -4.79 6.37
N SER A 87 5.78 -3.61 6.64
CA SER A 87 4.89 -3.39 7.78
C SER A 87 3.45 -3.47 7.29
N PHE A 88 2.67 -4.37 7.90
CA PHE A 88 1.24 -4.41 7.61
C PHE A 88 0.56 -3.12 8.09
N SER A 89 -0.24 -2.50 7.24
CA SER A 89 -0.91 -1.23 7.55
C SER A 89 -2.41 -1.39 7.75
N GLY A 90 -3.06 -2.23 6.99
CA GLY A 90 -4.49 -2.46 7.07
C GLY A 90 -5.05 -3.14 5.83
N TYR A 91 -6.37 -3.29 5.79
CA TYR A 91 -7.10 -3.80 4.64
C TYR A 91 -7.90 -2.69 3.98
N ALA A 92 -7.70 -2.49 2.70
CA ALA A 92 -8.53 -1.63 1.88
C ALA A 92 -9.80 -2.38 1.49
N GLU A 93 -10.94 -1.70 1.54
CA GLU A 93 -12.21 -2.24 1.06
C GLU A 93 -12.63 -1.49 -0.19
N TYR A 94 -12.92 -2.24 -1.24
CA TYR A 94 -13.36 -1.70 -2.53
C TYR A 94 -14.76 -2.15 -2.88
N VAL A 95 -15.45 -1.29 -3.62
CA VAL A 95 -16.67 -1.64 -4.35
C VAL A 95 -16.38 -1.43 -5.83
N LEU A 96 -16.37 -2.50 -6.58
CA LEU A 96 -15.86 -2.56 -7.94
C LEU A 96 -16.95 -2.91 -8.96
N GLY A 97 -16.85 -2.27 -10.11
CA GLY A 97 -17.66 -2.58 -11.28
C GLY A 97 -19.13 -2.25 -11.14
N PRO A 98 -19.89 -2.46 -12.22
CA PRO A 98 -21.33 -2.17 -12.24
C PRO A 98 -22.14 -3.11 -11.33
N GLU A 99 -21.63 -4.31 -11.05
CA GLU A 99 -22.26 -5.26 -10.11
C GLU A 99 -22.01 -4.89 -8.65
N ARG A 100 -21.24 -3.86 -8.37
CA ARG A 100 -20.94 -3.38 -7.02
C ARG A 100 -20.29 -4.46 -6.14
N ARG A 101 -19.31 -5.16 -6.69
CA ARG A 101 -18.61 -6.27 -6.05
C ARG A 101 -17.69 -5.75 -4.94
N VAL A 102 -17.82 -6.30 -3.74
CA VAL A 102 -16.94 -5.96 -2.60
C VAL A 102 -15.71 -6.85 -2.62
N GLU A 103 -14.53 -6.26 -2.54
CA GLU A 103 -13.25 -6.95 -2.44
C GLU A 103 -12.32 -6.23 -1.46
N TYR A 104 -11.40 -6.99 -0.85
CA TYR A 104 -10.34 -6.45 -0.01
C TYR A 104 -8.98 -6.50 -0.69
N ALA A 105 -8.09 -5.61 -0.27
CA ALA A 105 -6.66 -5.70 -0.53
C ALA A 105 -5.89 -5.57 0.79
N ALA A 106 -4.87 -6.41 0.98
CA ALA A 106 -3.92 -6.25 2.07
C ALA A 106 -2.91 -5.16 1.70
N VAL A 107 -2.66 -4.22 2.60
CA VAL A 107 -1.82 -3.06 2.34
C VAL A 107 -0.60 -3.07 3.25
N TYR A 108 0.56 -3.01 2.64
CA TYR A 108 1.86 -3.01 3.30
C TYR A 108 2.61 -1.70 3.04
N LEU A 109 3.37 -1.28 4.04
CA LEU A 109 4.29 -0.15 3.96
C LEU A 109 5.72 -0.64 3.94
N ALA A 110 6.56 0.06 3.18
CA ALA A 110 8.00 -0.12 3.21
C ALA A 110 8.71 1.23 3.11
N ASP A 111 9.95 1.27 3.60
CA ASP A 111 10.82 2.44 3.51
C ASP A 111 11.72 2.33 2.27
N GLY A 112 11.65 3.31 1.39
CA GLY A 112 12.47 3.39 0.20
C GLY A 112 13.97 3.49 0.47
N ALA A 113 14.36 3.98 1.65
CA ALA A 113 15.75 4.02 2.07
C ALA A 113 16.36 2.62 2.25
N ASP A 114 15.52 1.62 2.58
CA ASP A 114 15.93 0.23 2.76
C ASP A 114 15.76 -0.60 1.48
N ALA A 115 15.18 -0.02 0.42
CA ALA A 115 14.96 -0.73 -0.84
C ALA A 115 16.27 -0.87 -1.63
N HIS A 116 16.47 -2.03 -2.22
CA HIS A 116 17.60 -2.31 -3.10
C HIS A 116 17.14 -3.07 -4.34
N GLY A 117 17.91 -2.98 -5.39
CA GLY A 117 17.59 -3.56 -6.69
C GLY A 117 17.51 -2.48 -7.76
N THR A 118 17.26 -2.91 -8.99
CA THR A 118 17.20 -2.05 -10.17
C THR A 118 15.96 -2.38 -10.98
N PHE A 119 15.23 -1.34 -11.37
CA PHE A 119 14.09 -1.48 -12.26
C PHE A 119 14.57 -1.74 -13.69
N THR A 120 13.95 -2.72 -14.34
CA THR A 120 14.05 -2.96 -15.78
C THR A 120 12.64 -3.06 -16.34
N PRO A 121 12.31 -2.28 -17.40
CA PRO A 121 11.00 -2.39 -18.03
C PRO A 121 10.68 -3.83 -18.45
N ASN A 122 9.43 -4.22 -18.29
CA ASN A 122 8.93 -5.54 -18.62
C ASN A 122 7.60 -5.45 -19.41
N GLU A 123 6.95 -6.57 -19.67
CA GLU A 123 5.70 -6.58 -20.46
C GLU A 123 4.55 -5.88 -19.75
N GLU A 124 4.53 -5.89 -18.42
CA GLU A 124 3.47 -5.28 -17.61
C GLU A 124 3.80 -3.85 -17.23
N ILE A 125 5.02 -3.61 -16.72
CA ILE A 125 5.45 -2.32 -16.18
C ILE A 125 6.45 -1.66 -17.12
N GLY A 126 6.08 -0.51 -17.65
CA GLY A 126 6.91 0.25 -18.57
C GLY A 126 7.86 1.23 -17.92
N GLU A 127 7.51 1.73 -16.75
CA GLU A 127 8.26 2.77 -16.03
C GLU A 127 7.93 2.74 -14.55
N VAL A 128 8.85 3.20 -13.71
CA VAL A 128 8.61 3.49 -12.29
C VAL A 128 9.05 4.92 -12.00
N THR A 129 8.40 5.55 -11.04
CA THR A 129 8.75 6.91 -10.62
C THR A 129 8.55 7.10 -9.12
N TRP A 130 9.31 8.04 -8.55
CA TRP A 130 9.07 8.56 -7.21
C TRP A 130 8.17 9.78 -7.32
N TRP A 131 6.90 9.60 -7.02
CA TRP A 131 5.87 10.61 -7.16
C TRP A 131 5.68 11.42 -5.88
N HIS A 132 5.59 12.74 -6.02
CA HIS A 132 5.38 13.68 -4.90
C HIS A 132 4.24 14.69 -5.19
N GLY A 133 3.33 14.35 -6.12
CA GLY A 133 2.23 15.22 -6.52
C GLY A 133 2.41 15.89 -7.88
N GLN A 134 3.55 15.69 -8.55
CA GLN A 134 3.80 16.25 -9.89
C GLN A 134 2.89 15.58 -10.94
N GLU A 135 2.65 16.29 -12.03
CA GLU A 135 1.96 15.71 -13.18
C GLU A 135 2.81 14.60 -13.80
N LEU A 136 2.14 13.52 -14.20
CA LEU A 136 2.74 12.38 -14.89
C LEU A 136 2.04 12.17 -16.22
N PRO A 137 2.75 11.66 -17.26
CA PRO A 137 2.11 11.25 -18.51
C PRO A 137 1.16 10.07 -18.22
N GLY A 138 -0.10 10.21 -18.62
CA GLY A 138 -1.12 9.20 -18.36
C GLY A 138 -1.91 9.44 -17.08
N ARG A 139 -2.75 8.48 -16.74
CA ARG A 139 -3.59 8.55 -15.54
C ARG A 139 -2.84 8.07 -14.32
N ILE A 140 -3.20 8.64 -13.18
CA ILE A 140 -2.78 8.14 -11.87
C ILE A 140 -4.00 7.48 -11.23
N GLN A 141 -3.83 6.26 -10.71
CA GLN A 141 -4.90 5.56 -9.99
C GLN A 141 -5.15 6.25 -8.64
N VAL A 142 -6.22 7.02 -8.59
CA VAL A 142 -6.56 7.82 -7.40
C VAL A 142 -6.88 6.96 -6.18
N LEU A 143 -7.41 5.75 -6.38
CA LEU A 143 -7.66 4.83 -5.26
C LEU A 143 -6.36 4.45 -4.58
N ASP A 144 -5.31 4.21 -5.36
CA ASP A 144 -3.99 3.80 -4.87
C ASP A 144 -3.28 4.94 -4.15
N THR A 145 -3.26 6.15 -4.71
CA THR A 145 -2.60 7.29 -4.06
C THR A 145 -3.31 7.72 -2.78
N THR A 146 -4.64 7.65 -2.75
CA THR A 146 -5.43 7.89 -1.54
C THR A 146 -5.11 6.83 -0.48
N LEU A 147 -5.09 5.56 -0.88
CA LEU A 147 -4.78 4.45 0.00
C LEU A 147 -3.38 4.56 0.59
N ALA A 148 -2.38 4.90 -0.23
CA ALA A 148 -1.00 5.05 0.22
C ALA A 148 -0.87 6.14 1.29
N ALA A 149 -1.57 7.25 1.13
CA ALA A 149 -1.60 8.33 2.13
C ALA A 149 -2.26 7.88 3.44
N LEU A 150 -3.38 7.16 3.37
CA LEU A 150 -4.06 6.59 4.53
C LEU A 150 -3.19 5.56 5.25
N ALA A 151 -2.53 4.68 4.50
CA ALA A 151 -1.65 3.66 5.04
C ALA A 151 -0.49 4.27 5.84
N ARG A 152 0.09 5.36 5.34
CA ARG A 152 1.20 6.06 5.98
C ARG A 152 0.81 6.71 7.30
N THR A 153 -0.36 7.34 7.38
CA THR A 153 -0.84 7.99 8.61
C THR A 153 -1.12 7.00 9.74
N ALA A 154 -1.51 5.76 9.42
CA ALA A 154 -1.74 4.70 10.40
C ALA A 154 -0.47 4.29 11.17
N SER A 155 0.72 4.45 10.56
CA SER A 155 2.01 4.06 11.15
C SER A 155 2.61 5.13 12.05
N GLY A 156 2.11 6.37 12.02
CA GLY A 156 2.60 7.49 12.82
C GLY A 156 2.15 7.51 14.29
N GLY A 157 1.35 6.53 14.73
CA GLY A 157 0.70 6.52 16.03
C GLY A 157 1.40 5.72 17.14
N SER A 158 2.58 5.15 16.91
CA SER A 158 3.29 4.38 17.95
C SER A 158 4.71 4.91 18.18
N GLY A 159 4.82 5.93 18.99
CA GLY A 159 6.12 6.49 19.34
C GLY A 159 6.12 7.65 20.31
N ALA A 160 5.13 7.74 21.21
CA ALA A 160 5.27 8.57 22.40
C ALA A 160 5.75 7.69 23.56
N ALA A 161 7.05 7.53 23.71
CA ALA A 161 7.65 7.07 24.94
C ALA A 161 7.26 8.08 26.06
N ARG A 162 6.47 7.64 27.03
CA ARG A 162 6.23 8.40 28.26
C ARG A 162 7.57 8.58 28.97
N PRO A 163 7.94 9.81 29.37
CA PRO A 163 9.10 9.97 30.24
C PRO A 163 8.82 9.27 31.56
N VAL A 164 9.73 8.39 31.94
CA VAL A 164 9.77 7.81 33.28
C VAL A 164 10.06 8.96 34.23
N ALA A 165 9.13 9.25 35.13
CA ALA A 165 9.38 10.18 36.22
C ALA A 165 10.45 9.55 37.14
N ASP A 166 11.60 10.16 37.16
CA ASP A 166 12.67 9.90 38.11
C ASP A 166 12.19 10.33 39.52
N GLY A 167 11.87 9.38 40.34
CA GLY A 167 11.58 9.58 41.75
C GLY A 167 12.89 9.62 42.53
N GLY A 168 13.41 10.79 42.79
CA GLY A 168 14.58 10.97 43.64
C GLY A 168 14.34 10.47 45.07
N PRO A 169 15.38 9.92 45.70
CA PRO A 169 15.29 9.48 47.10
C PRO A 169 15.33 10.65 48.07
N GLY A 170 14.32 10.74 48.92
CA GLY A 170 14.37 11.62 50.07
C GLY A 170 15.40 11.15 51.09
N GLU A 171 16.21 12.08 51.51
CA GLU A 171 17.19 11.95 52.56
C GLU A 171 16.59 11.58 53.89
N ARG A 172 17.26 10.69 54.56
CA ARG A 172 17.73 10.90 55.93
C ARG A 172 18.83 9.98 56.29
#